data_16dc2c5bd331368851746fe359da5091
#
_entry.id   16dc2c5bd331368851746fe359da5091
#
_cell.length_a   1.000
_cell.length_b   1.000
_cell.length_c   1.000
_cell.angle_alpha   90.00
_cell.angle_beta   90.00
_cell.angle_gamma   90.00
#
_symmetry.space_group_name_H-M   'P 1'
#
loop_
_entity.id
_entity.type
_entity.pdbx_description
1 polymer ?
#
loop_
_entity_poly.entity_id
_entity_poly.type
_entity_poly.pdbx_seq_one_letter_code
_entity_poly.pdbx_strand_id
1 'polypeptide(L)'
;MGKYMKPTVDILQSSIDLSYLREQSKMTTTYKDHTAQELAQLPMNDVYEIFLNSYKQLPTEFIKHREYFSQGRGFGEDAFHAMWYYLFEQYKPKNVLEIGVFRGQTISLFELLSRHFEYEADVWGLSPLGPVNDSVSQFPTNVEYEQDIALNYAFFDLGTPKLLKASSIEKKARQFIKSRKWDLIYIDGNHDLPYVISDYMNCAEALTDNGLMVIDDSSLNRNFSRPGSFKGHVAPSEIVDKLGVNEFDLILSVGHNNVLRNK
;
A
#
# COMPACT_ATOMS: atom_id res chain seq x y z
N MET A 1 -75.90 -17.76 14.95
CA MET A 1 -74.70 -18.57 14.77
C MET A 1 -73.71 -17.81 13.89
N GLY A 2 -72.84 -16.99 14.47
CA GLY A 2 -71.88 -16.20 13.76
C GLY A 2 -70.56 -16.99 13.69
N LYS A 3 -70.08 -17.28 12.49
CA LYS A 3 -68.77 -17.86 12.27
C LYS A 3 -67.73 -16.73 12.38
N TYR A 4 -66.93 -16.78 13.43
CA TYR A 4 -65.68 -16.00 13.51
C TYR A 4 -64.68 -16.58 12.51
N MET A 5 -64.39 -15.85 11.42
CA MET A 5 -63.23 -16.07 10.60
C MET A 5 -62.02 -15.59 11.39
N LYS A 6 -61.08 -16.52 11.70
CA LYS A 6 -59.74 -16.14 12.13
C LYS A 6 -59.01 -15.44 10.96
N PRO A 7 -58.36 -14.31 11.17
CA PRO A 7 -57.47 -13.75 10.16
C PRO A 7 -56.25 -14.69 10.05
N THR A 8 -56.10 -15.28 8.89
CA THR A 8 -54.81 -15.88 8.47
C THR A 8 -53.83 -14.74 8.44
N VAL A 9 -52.89 -14.77 9.36
CA VAL A 9 -51.69 -13.94 9.31
C VAL A 9 -50.89 -14.49 8.15
N ASP A 10 -51.15 -13.97 6.96
CA ASP A 10 -50.14 -14.01 5.88
C ASP A 10 -48.96 -13.19 6.37
N ILE A 11 -48.02 -13.86 6.99
CA ILE A 11 -46.69 -13.33 7.18
C ILE A 11 -46.20 -13.07 5.76
N LEU A 12 -46.26 -11.80 5.36
CA LEU A 12 -45.50 -11.28 4.28
C LEU A 12 -44.06 -11.63 4.58
N GLN A 13 -43.64 -12.75 4.08
CA GLN A 13 -42.25 -13.11 3.88
C GLN A 13 -41.76 -12.11 2.82
N SER A 14 -41.57 -10.86 3.27
CA SER A 14 -40.83 -9.91 2.49
C SER A 14 -39.53 -10.61 2.18
N SER A 15 -39.33 -10.95 0.94
CA SER A 15 -38.04 -11.35 0.44
C SER A 15 -37.12 -10.19 0.73
N ILE A 16 -36.52 -10.21 1.93
CA ILE A 16 -35.42 -9.32 2.26
C ILE A 16 -34.44 -9.57 1.14
N ASP A 17 -34.19 -8.55 0.34
CA ASP A 17 -33.29 -8.65 -0.78
C ASP A 17 -31.90 -8.98 -0.23
N LEU A 18 -31.54 -10.26 -0.24
CA LEU A 18 -30.27 -10.74 0.25
C LEU A 18 -29.10 -10.11 -0.51
N SER A 19 -29.33 -9.60 -1.71
CA SER A 19 -28.33 -8.85 -2.46
C SER A 19 -28.06 -7.50 -1.80
N TYR A 20 -29.13 -6.79 -1.40
CA TYR A 20 -29.02 -5.52 -0.68
C TYR A 20 -28.34 -5.69 0.69
N LEU A 21 -28.67 -6.75 1.45
CA LEU A 21 -28.01 -7.03 2.73
C LEU A 21 -26.55 -7.43 2.54
N ARG A 22 -26.21 -8.15 1.47
CA ARG A 22 -24.84 -8.47 1.10
C ARG A 22 -24.05 -7.23 0.68
N GLU A 23 -24.65 -6.30 -0.07
CA GLU A 23 -24.02 -5.03 -0.39
C GLU A 23 -23.81 -4.16 0.85
N GLN A 24 -24.81 -4.05 1.72
CA GLN A 24 -24.71 -3.34 3.00
C GLN A 24 -23.63 -3.97 3.91
N SER A 25 -23.53 -5.30 3.95
CA SER A 25 -22.49 -6.01 4.68
C SER A 25 -21.10 -5.73 4.11
N LYS A 26 -20.93 -5.73 2.79
CA LYS A 26 -19.68 -5.37 2.12
C LYS A 26 -19.24 -3.94 2.43
N MET A 27 -20.19 -3.00 2.59
CA MET A 27 -19.91 -1.59 2.93
C MET A 27 -19.39 -1.37 4.35
N THR A 28 -19.39 -2.38 5.21
CA THR A 28 -19.00 -2.26 6.62
C THR A 28 -17.88 -3.18 7.05
N THR A 29 -17.51 -4.17 6.23
CA THR A 29 -16.44 -5.12 6.56
C THR A 29 -15.06 -4.48 6.47
N THR A 30 -14.16 -4.94 7.34
CA THR A 30 -12.76 -4.53 7.41
C THR A 30 -11.86 -5.73 7.14
N TYR A 31 -10.56 -5.52 6.99
CA TYR A 31 -9.62 -6.63 6.80
C TYR A 31 -9.63 -7.62 7.98
N LYS A 32 -10.03 -7.17 9.18
CA LYS A 32 -10.12 -8.03 10.38
C LYS A 32 -11.21 -9.10 10.30
N ASP A 33 -12.16 -8.91 9.40
CA ASP A 33 -13.25 -9.85 9.14
C ASP A 33 -12.87 -10.94 8.12
N HIS A 34 -11.62 -10.93 7.63
CA HIS A 34 -11.13 -11.81 6.59
C HIS A 34 -9.77 -12.42 6.94
N THR A 35 -9.54 -13.64 6.48
CA THR A 35 -8.19 -14.23 6.45
C THR A 35 -7.36 -13.67 5.31
N ALA A 36 -6.04 -13.76 5.39
CA ALA A 36 -5.15 -13.38 4.29
C ALA A 36 -5.46 -14.11 2.98
N GLN A 37 -5.85 -15.40 3.08
CA GLN A 37 -6.22 -16.20 1.91
C GLN A 37 -7.52 -15.72 1.26
N GLU A 38 -8.51 -15.32 2.05
CA GLU A 38 -9.75 -14.74 1.53
C GLU A 38 -9.49 -13.41 0.85
N LEU A 39 -8.72 -12.50 1.48
CA LEU A 39 -8.35 -11.22 0.86
C LEU A 39 -7.64 -11.41 -0.49
N ALA A 40 -6.76 -12.39 -0.61
CA ALA A 40 -6.06 -12.68 -1.85
C ALA A 40 -6.98 -13.19 -2.99
N GLN A 41 -8.16 -13.71 -2.66
CA GLN A 41 -9.12 -14.28 -3.62
C GLN A 41 -10.28 -13.35 -3.97
N LEU A 42 -10.48 -12.28 -3.20
CA LEU A 42 -11.56 -11.32 -3.45
C LEU A 42 -11.28 -10.47 -4.71
N PRO A 43 -12.34 -9.97 -5.37
CA PRO A 43 -12.19 -8.97 -6.42
C PRO A 43 -11.47 -7.71 -5.88
N MET A 44 -10.59 -7.13 -6.66
CA MET A 44 -9.78 -5.97 -6.25
C MET A 44 -10.62 -4.78 -5.77
N ASN A 45 -11.79 -4.54 -6.38
CA ASN A 45 -12.70 -3.48 -5.93
C ASN A 45 -13.22 -3.75 -4.50
N ASP A 46 -13.56 -5.00 -4.19
CA ASP A 46 -14.03 -5.40 -2.86
C ASP A 46 -12.89 -5.26 -1.83
N VAL A 47 -11.68 -5.70 -2.18
CA VAL A 47 -10.48 -5.52 -1.34
C VAL A 47 -10.22 -4.05 -1.05
N TYR A 48 -10.28 -3.19 -2.06
CA TYR A 48 -10.09 -1.76 -1.88
C TYR A 48 -11.11 -1.16 -0.90
N GLU A 49 -12.41 -1.49 -1.02
CA GLU A 49 -13.44 -1.01 -0.11
C GLU A 49 -13.25 -1.54 1.32
N ILE A 50 -12.82 -2.78 1.48
CA ILE A 50 -12.46 -3.37 2.78
C ILE A 50 -11.36 -2.54 3.45
N PHE A 51 -10.29 -2.21 2.72
CA PHE A 51 -9.19 -1.40 3.26
C PHE A 51 -9.59 0.06 3.48
N LEU A 52 -10.44 0.64 2.63
CA LEU A 52 -11.00 1.97 2.85
C LEU A 52 -11.89 2.03 4.12
N ASN A 53 -12.66 0.99 4.39
CA ASN A 53 -13.44 0.87 5.62
C ASN A 53 -12.54 0.65 6.84
N SER A 54 -11.46 -0.14 6.67
CA SER A 54 -10.47 -0.37 7.71
C SER A 54 -9.76 0.92 8.10
N TYR A 55 -9.45 1.80 7.14
CA TYR A 55 -8.85 3.12 7.41
C TYR A 55 -9.66 3.93 8.43
N LYS A 56 -10.99 3.92 8.32
CA LYS A 56 -11.88 4.67 9.22
C LYS A 56 -11.80 4.18 10.68
N GLN A 57 -11.25 2.99 10.90
CA GLN A 57 -11.11 2.35 12.22
C GLN A 57 -9.65 2.34 12.72
N LEU A 58 -8.72 2.92 11.97
CA LEU A 58 -7.34 3.02 12.41
C LEU A 58 -7.20 3.91 13.66
N PRO A 59 -6.19 3.69 14.50
CA PRO A 59 -5.85 4.62 15.57
C PRO A 59 -5.66 6.04 15.05
N THR A 60 -6.08 7.01 15.85
CA THR A 60 -6.13 8.44 15.48
C THR A 60 -4.78 8.97 14.96
N GLU A 61 -3.68 8.43 15.44
CA GLU A 61 -2.33 8.85 14.99
C GLU A 61 -2.11 8.60 13.49
N PHE A 62 -2.60 7.46 12.94
CA PHE A 62 -2.47 7.13 11.52
C PHE A 62 -3.44 7.93 10.65
N ILE A 63 -4.64 8.22 11.15
CA ILE A 63 -5.58 9.14 10.48
C ILE A 63 -4.96 10.54 10.38
N LYS A 64 -4.41 11.06 11.49
CA LYS A 64 -3.72 12.36 11.49
C LYS A 64 -2.49 12.39 10.58
N HIS A 65 -1.73 11.28 10.53
CA HIS A 65 -0.61 11.16 9.61
C HIS A 65 -1.07 11.29 8.15
N ARG A 66 -2.11 10.55 7.76
CA ARG A 66 -2.68 10.64 6.41
C ARG A 66 -3.23 12.04 6.10
N GLU A 67 -3.99 12.64 7.01
CA GLU A 67 -4.54 13.98 6.86
C GLU A 67 -3.44 15.03 6.68
N TYR A 68 -2.35 14.95 7.45
CA TYR A 68 -1.21 15.86 7.31
C TYR A 68 -0.58 15.78 5.92
N PHE A 69 -0.34 14.58 5.41
CA PHE A 69 0.26 14.41 4.08
C PHE A 69 -0.71 14.70 2.93
N SER A 70 -2.00 14.47 3.09
CA SER A 70 -3.02 14.77 2.07
C SER A 70 -3.13 16.25 1.71
N GLN A 71 -2.57 17.13 2.53
CA GLN A 71 -2.52 18.57 2.30
C GLN A 71 -1.39 19.00 1.34
N GLY A 72 -1.17 18.25 0.27
CA GLY A 72 -0.17 18.54 -0.76
C GLY A 72 1.27 18.18 -0.36
N ARG A 73 1.45 17.37 0.70
CA ARG A 73 2.76 16.91 1.16
C ARG A 73 3.10 15.49 0.69
N GLY A 74 2.13 14.75 0.19
CA GLY A 74 2.34 13.38 -0.25
C GLY A 74 1.23 12.91 -1.17
N PHE A 75 1.48 11.82 -1.81
CA PHE A 75 0.54 11.07 -2.62
C PHE A 75 -0.04 9.92 -1.78
N GLY A 76 -0.85 9.10 -2.40
CA GLY A 76 -1.43 7.93 -1.74
C GLY A 76 -2.87 8.14 -1.29
N GLU A 77 -3.49 7.08 -0.90
CA GLU A 77 -4.92 6.98 -0.61
C GLU A 77 -5.15 6.42 0.79
N ASP A 78 -6.35 6.65 1.33
CA ASP A 78 -6.72 6.19 2.67
C ASP A 78 -6.67 4.66 2.79
N ALA A 79 -7.08 3.94 1.73
CA ALA A 79 -7.00 2.49 1.69
C ALA A 79 -5.55 1.97 1.80
N PHE A 80 -4.56 2.72 1.27
CA PHE A 80 -3.15 2.32 1.35
C PHE A 80 -2.59 2.48 2.77
N HIS A 81 -3.03 3.49 3.52
CA HIS A 81 -2.66 3.58 4.95
C HIS A 81 -3.13 2.36 5.74
N ALA A 82 -4.36 1.89 5.48
CA ALA A 82 -4.86 0.67 6.09
C ALA A 82 -4.13 -0.59 5.58
N MET A 83 -3.74 -0.63 4.31
CA MET A 83 -2.90 -1.71 3.77
C MET A 83 -1.56 -1.77 4.49
N TRP A 84 -0.86 -0.65 4.66
CA TRP A 84 0.41 -0.59 5.39
C TRP A 84 0.23 -1.01 6.85
N TYR A 85 -0.84 -0.53 7.51
CA TYR A 85 -1.16 -0.96 8.87
C TYR A 85 -1.32 -2.48 8.96
N TYR A 86 -2.10 -3.09 8.05
CA TYR A 86 -2.28 -4.54 7.96
C TYR A 86 -0.95 -5.27 7.74
N LEU A 87 -0.12 -4.82 6.79
CA LEU A 87 1.14 -5.48 6.50
C LEU A 87 2.10 -5.45 7.70
N PHE A 88 2.18 -4.32 8.41
CA PHE A 88 3.01 -4.21 9.61
C PHE A 88 2.46 -5.01 10.79
N GLU A 89 1.13 -5.08 10.96
CA GLU A 89 0.47 -5.92 11.97
C GLU A 89 0.76 -7.40 11.74
N GLN A 90 0.65 -7.87 10.50
CA GLN A 90 0.76 -9.30 10.17
C GLN A 90 2.21 -9.78 10.05
N TYR A 91 3.10 -8.98 9.47
CA TYR A 91 4.44 -9.45 9.09
C TYR A 91 5.56 -8.87 9.94
N LYS A 92 5.34 -7.76 10.64
CA LYS A 92 6.32 -7.08 11.51
C LYS A 92 7.70 -6.95 10.86
N PRO A 93 7.82 -6.33 9.66
CA PRO A 93 9.08 -6.25 8.93
C PRO A 93 10.10 -5.41 9.70
N LYS A 94 11.32 -5.94 9.90
CA LYS A 94 12.39 -5.30 10.66
C LYS A 94 13.36 -4.51 9.79
N ASN A 95 13.61 -4.96 8.57
CA ASN A 95 14.45 -4.27 7.60
C ASN A 95 13.54 -3.81 6.45
N VAL A 96 13.34 -2.51 6.33
CA VAL A 96 12.37 -1.92 5.42
C VAL A 96 13.04 -0.91 4.50
N LEU A 97 12.76 -0.97 3.20
CA LEU A 97 13.27 -0.07 2.18
C LEU A 97 12.13 0.52 1.36
N GLU A 98 12.12 1.85 1.19
CA GLU A 98 11.36 2.54 0.15
C GLU A 98 12.30 3.01 -0.95
N ILE A 99 11.99 2.72 -2.21
CA ILE A 99 12.62 3.31 -3.40
C ILE A 99 11.65 4.32 -3.98
N GLY A 100 12.04 5.60 -4.00
CA GLY A 100 11.17 6.67 -4.51
C GLY A 100 10.59 7.57 -3.43
N VAL A 101 11.39 7.93 -2.43
CA VAL A 101 10.94 8.85 -1.37
C VAL A 101 10.66 10.23 -1.95
N PHE A 102 9.42 10.69 -1.84
CA PHE A 102 9.03 12.06 -2.20
C PHE A 102 9.26 13.03 -1.03
N ARG A 103 8.34 13.10 -0.05
CA ARG A 103 8.42 13.99 1.12
C ARG A 103 8.38 13.21 2.44
N GLY A 104 8.69 11.91 2.39
CA GLY A 104 8.84 11.05 3.55
C GLY A 104 7.54 10.52 4.16
N GLN A 105 6.42 10.59 3.43
CA GLN A 105 5.13 10.06 3.90
C GLN A 105 5.24 8.59 4.28
N THR A 106 5.74 7.76 3.38
CA THR A 106 5.71 6.31 3.56
C THR A 106 6.74 5.85 4.58
N ILE A 107 7.98 6.34 4.52
CA ILE A 107 9.01 5.97 5.51
C ILE A 107 8.63 6.44 6.93
N SER A 108 8.02 7.62 7.09
CA SER A 108 7.56 8.06 8.42
C SER A 108 6.38 7.23 8.92
N LEU A 109 5.48 6.80 8.03
CA LEU A 109 4.41 5.87 8.38
C LEU A 109 4.98 4.53 8.85
N PHE A 110 6.00 3.99 8.19
CA PHE A 110 6.63 2.72 8.55
C PHE A 110 7.26 2.77 9.95
N GLU A 111 7.93 3.86 10.30
CA GLU A 111 8.47 4.04 11.65
C GLU A 111 7.36 4.18 12.70
N LEU A 112 6.29 4.92 12.41
CA LEU A 112 5.12 5.02 13.30
C LEU A 112 4.47 3.66 13.52
N LEU A 113 4.31 2.86 12.46
CA LEU A 113 3.71 1.53 12.53
C LEU A 113 4.55 0.57 13.37
N SER A 114 5.87 0.54 13.18
CA SER A 114 6.73 -0.32 13.98
C SER A 114 6.70 0.05 15.45
N ARG A 115 6.70 1.36 15.77
CA ARG A 115 6.55 1.87 17.13
C ARG A 115 5.19 1.49 17.74
N HIS A 116 4.11 1.62 16.96
CA HIS A 116 2.76 1.25 17.40
C HIS A 116 2.62 -0.24 17.73
N PHE A 117 3.24 -1.10 16.94
CA PHE A 117 3.24 -2.55 17.18
C PHE A 117 4.38 -3.02 18.12
N GLU A 118 5.01 -2.08 18.82
CA GLU A 118 6.01 -2.34 19.86
C GLU A 118 7.22 -3.16 19.39
N TYR A 119 7.73 -2.87 18.18
CA TYR A 119 9.01 -3.42 17.72
C TYR A 119 9.81 -2.34 16.98
N GLU A 120 11.11 -2.58 16.83
CA GLU A 120 12.03 -1.68 16.15
C GLU A 120 12.21 -2.13 14.69
N ALA A 121 11.97 -1.23 13.75
CA ALA A 121 12.27 -1.43 12.34
C ALA A 121 13.41 -0.52 11.88
N ASP A 122 14.32 -1.05 11.09
CA ASP A 122 15.36 -0.29 10.38
C ASP A 122 14.80 0.17 9.03
N VAL A 123 14.20 1.38 9.02
CA VAL A 123 13.52 1.95 7.84
C VAL A 123 14.47 2.84 7.07
N TRP A 124 14.63 2.56 5.78
CA TRP A 124 15.48 3.32 4.86
C TRP A 124 14.68 3.84 3.67
N GLY A 125 15.00 5.07 3.27
CA GLY A 125 14.55 5.65 2.01
C GLY A 125 15.70 5.78 1.01
N LEU A 126 15.44 5.42 -0.25
CA LEU A 126 16.37 5.59 -1.37
C LEU A 126 15.70 6.46 -2.43
N SER A 127 16.25 7.63 -2.70
CA SER A 127 15.73 8.56 -3.72
C SER A 127 16.82 9.57 -4.12
N PRO A 128 16.75 10.18 -5.31
CA PRO A 128 17.59 11.33 -5.65
C PRO A 128 17.42 12.52 -4.72
N LEU A 129 16.32 12.59 -3.96
CA LEU A 129 15.95 13.68 -3.05
C LEU A 129 15.99 15.02 -3.76
N GLY A 130 15.35 15.08 -4.91
CA GLY A 130 15.27 16.24 -5.78
C GLY A 130 14.21 16.08 -6.86
N PRO A 131 13.95 17.13 -7.65
CA PRO A 131 12.91 17.14 -8.67
C PRO A 131 13.34 16.38 -9.94
N VAL A 132 13.55 15.08 -9.81
CA VAL A 132 13.89 14.20 -10.94
C VAL A 132 12.60 13.65 -11.53
N ASN A 133 12.24 14.16 -12.71
CA ASN A 133 11.05 13.75 -13.44
C ASN A 133 11.30 12.45 -14.22
N ASP A 134 10.21 11.78 -14.58
CA ASP A 134 10.20 10.68 -15.55
C ASP A 134 9.21 10.96 -16.70
N SER A 135 8.92 9.97 -17.52
CA SER A 135 8.04 10.11 -18.68
C SER A 135 6.57 10.42 -18.33
N VAL A 136 6.14 10.18 -17.10
CA VAL A 136 4.74 10.29 -16.66
C VAL A 136 4.55 11.18 -15.43
N SER A 137 5.59 11.43 -14.65
CA SER A 137 5.53 12.20 -13.41
C SER A 137 6.44 13.42 -13.42
N GLN A 138 5.94 14.53 -12.85
CA GLN A 138 6.70 15.75 -12.66
C GLN A 138 6.69 16.16 -11.19
N PHE A 139 7.86 16.47 -10.66
CA PHE A 139 8.04 16.82 -9.26
C PHE A 139 8.36 18.31 -9.06
N PRO A 140 7.91 18.94 -7.97
CA PRO A 140 8.11 20.35 -7.72
C PRO A 140 9.60 20.68 -7.53
N THR A 141 10.05 21.76 -8.17
CA THR A 141 11.44 22.24 -8.11
C THR A 141 11.72 23.17 -6.93
N ASN A 142 10.69 23.61 -6.23
CA ASN A 142 10.76 24.56 -5.11
C ASN A 142 10.65 23.89 -3.74
N VAL A 143 10.96 22.60 -3.65
CA VAL A 143 10.97 21.83 -2.40
C VAL A 143 12.40 21.45 -2.05
N GLU A 144 12.81 21.78 -0.85
CA GLU A 144 14.07 21.32 -0.25
C GLU A 144 13.80 19.94 0.40
N TYR A 145 13.89 18.89 -0.42
CA TYR A 145 13.38 17.55 -0.08
C TYR A 145 13.93 17.00 1.23
N GLU A 146 15.24 17.05 1.45
CA GLU A 146 15.85 16.52 2.68
C GLU A 146 15.39 17.29 3.92
N GLN A 147 15.31 18.63 3.81
CA GLN A 147 14.82 19.46 4.90
C GLN A 147 13.34 19.23 5.17
N ASP A 148 12.53 19.10 4.12
CA ASP A 148 11.10 18.85 4.25
C ASP A 148 10.81 17.49 4.90
N ILE A 149 11.55 16.45 4.51
CA ILE A 149 11.45 15.13 5.14
C ILE A 149 11.82 15.21 6.64
N ALA A 150 12.92 15.92 6.98
CA ALA A 150 13.32 16.09 8.37
C ALA A 150 12.27 16.84 9.20
N LEU A 151 11.64 17.88 8.64
CA LEU A 151 10.54 18.60 9.28
C LEU A 151 9.30 17.72 9.47
N ASN A 152 8.95 16.90 8.50
CA ASN A 152 7.84 15.95 8.60
C ASN A 152 8.11 14.89 9.69
N TYR A 153 9.32 14.38 9.78
CA TYR A 153 9.74 13.46 10.85
C TYR A 153 9.65 14.11 12.23
N ALA A 154 10.14 15.34 12.37
CA ALA A 154 10.06 16.08 13.64
C ALA A 154 8.60 16.35 14.05
N PHE A 155 7.71 16.59 13.10
CA PHE A 155 6.29 16.83 13.40
C PHE A 155 5.62 15.60 14.04
N PHE A 156 6.06 14.38 13.68
CA PHE A 156 5.54 13.13 14.25
C PHE A 156 6.40 12.57 15.40
N ASP A 157 7.30 13.37 15.94
CA ASP A 157 8.22 12.95 17.02
C ASP A 157 8.99 11.67 16.64
N LEU A 158 9.47 11.63 15.41
CA LEU A 158 10.34 10.59 14.88
C LEU A 158 11.80 11.06 14.94
N GLY A 159 12.71 10.10 14.89
CA GLY A 159 14.14 10.38 14.88
C GLY A 159 14.65 11.01 13.57
N THR A 160 15.92 10.84 13.27
CA THR A 160 16.49 11.30 12.00
C THR A 160 16.19 10.27 10.91
N PRO A 161 15.58 10.67 9.77
CA PRO A 161 15.30 9.74 8.67
C PRO A 161 16.59 9.16 8.08
N LYS A 162 16.61 7.86 7.83
CA LYS A 162 17.73 7.18 7.17
C LYS A 162 17.53 7.22 5.67
N LEU A 163 18.33 8.03 4.98
CA LEU A 163 18.18 8.30 3.56
C LEU A 163 19.47 7.98 2.80
N LEU A 164 19.34 7.27 1.69
CA LEU A 164 20.39 7.17 0.68
C LEU A 164 20.05 8.08 -0.51
N LYS A 165 20.77 9.19 -0.62
CA LYS A 165 20.62 10.12 -1.73
C LYS A 165 21.29 9.57 -2.98
N ALA A 166 20.50 8.93 -3.84
CA ALA A 166 20.93 8.33 -5.11
C ALA A 166 19.74 8.04 -6.02
N SER A 167 19.97 8.04 -7.32
CA SER A 167 19.06 7.33 -8.24
C SER A 167 19.22 5.82 -8.04
N SER A 168 18.12 5.06 -8.09
CA SER A 168 18.11 3.61 -7.85
C SER A 168 18.99 2.83 -8.84
N ILE A 169 19.18 3.35 -10.06
CA ILE A 169 20.06 2.75 -11.08
C ILE A 169 21.55 3.08 -10.88
N GLU A 170 21.91 3.95 -9.95
CA GLU A 170 23.32 4.21 -9.65
C GLU A 170 23.99 2.99 -8.99
N LYS A 171 25.27 2.82 -9.25
CA LYS A 171 26.05 1.70 -8.69
C LYS A 171 25.96 1.66 -7.15
N LYS A 172 26.07 2.83 -6.48
CA LYS A 172 26.01 2.90 -5.01
C LYS A 172 24.66 2.47 -4.46
N ALA A 173 23.56 2.80 -5.15
CA ALA A 173 22.20 2.41 -4.77
C ALA A 173 22.01 0.89 -4.89
N ARG A 174 22.39 0.32 -6.05
CA ARG A 174 22.33 -1.13 -6.26
C ARG A 174 23.19 -1.92 -5.27
N GLN A 175 24.37 -1.40 -4.93
CA GLN A 175 25.24 -2.00 -3.91
C GLN A 175 24.58 -1.93 -2.52
N PHE A 176 23.93 -0.81 -2.19
CA PHE A 176 23.21 -0.66 -0.93
C PHE A 176 22.02 -1.61 -0.82
N ILE A 177 21.17 -1.69 -1.86
CA ILE A 177 20.03 -2.63 -1.89
C ILE A 177 20.54 -4.06 -1.61
N LYS A 178 21.62 -4.49 -2.26
CA LYS A 178 22.19 -5.84 -2.14
C LYS A 178 23.10 -6.04 -0.91
N SER A 179 23.38 -5.00 -0.13
CA SER A 179 24.29 -5.09 1.03
C SER A 179 23.69 -5.84 2.22
N ARG A 180 22.39 -6.04 2.22
CA ARG A 180 21.64 -6.74 3.28
C ARG A 180 20.41 -7.42 2.70
N LYS A 181 19.70 -8.18 3.53
CA LYS A 181 18.38 -8.71 3.22
C LYS A 181 17.31 -7.81 3.82
N TRP A 182 16.19 -7.68 3.09
CA TRP A 182 15.05 -6.84 3.44
C TRP A 182 13.81 -7.68 3.68
N ASP A 183 13.05 -7.34 4.73
CA ASP A 183 11.79 -8.01 5.04
C ASP A 183 10.63 -7.39 4.26
N LEU A 184 10.74 -6.08 3.96
CA LEU A 184 9.79 -5.36 3.12
C LEU A 184 10.53 -4.35 2.25
N ILE A 185 10.25 -4.38 0.94
CA ILE A 185 10.69 -3.35 -0.01
C ILE A 185 9.46 -2.77 -0.69
N TYR A 186 9.35 -1.44 -0.69
CA TYR A 186 8.37 -0.69 -1.46
C TYR A 186 9.04 -0.03 -2.65
N ILE A 187 8.57 -0.33 -3.86
CA ILE A 187 9.07 0.24 -5.11
C ILE A 187 8.02 1.24 -5.61
N ASP A 188 8.32 2.51 -5.43
CA ASP A 188 7.53 3.68 -5.83
C ASP A 188 8.46 4.75 -6.43
N GLY A 189 9.33 4.31 -7.32
CA GLY A 189 10.37 5.14 -7.92
C GLY A 189 9.99 5.67 -9.30
N ASN A 190 11.00 5.77 -10.17
CA ASN A 190 10.83 6.20 -11.55
C ASN A 190 10.07 5.15 -12.37
N HIS A 191 9.09 5.59 -13.19
CA HIS A 191 8.20 4.71 -13.95
C HIS A 191 8.72 4.33 -15.34
N ASP A 192 9.89 4.79 -15.72
CA ASP A 192 10.50 4.41 -17.00
C ASP A 192 11.01 2.97 -16.94
N LEU A 193 10.77 2.19 -17.97
CA LEU A 193 11.04 0.76 -18.01
C LEU A 193 12.44 0.34 -17.55
N PRO A 194 13.54 1.03 -17.91
CA PRO A 194 14.88 0.67 -17.45
C PRO A 194 15.05 0.76 -15.92
N TYR A 195 14.38 1.74 -15.29
CA TYR A 195 14.39 1.90 -13.83
C TYR A 195 13.57 0.81 -13.16
N VAL A 196 12.34 0.61 -13.63
CA VAL A 196 11.42 -0.40 -13.06
C VAL A 196 12.05 -1.81 -13.12
N ILE A 197 12.67 -2.18 -14.26
CA ILE A 197 13.38 -3.47 -14.38
C ILE A 197 14.55 -3.53 -13.39
N SER A 198 15.37 -2.48 -13.32
CA SER A 198 16.54 -2.46 -12.43
C SER A 198 16.10 -2.57 -10.97
N ASP A 199 15.09 -1.84 -10.57
CA ASP A 199 14.59 -1.84 -9.20
C ASP A 199 14.01 -3.21 -8.84
N TYR A 200 13.13 -3.78 -9.68
CA TYR A 200 12.60 -5.11 -9.49
C TYR A 200 13.72 -6.16 -9.32
N MET A 201 14.65 -6.23 -10.25
CA MET A 201 15.72 -7.24 -10.25
C MET A 201 16.61 -7.15 -9.00
N ASN A 202 17.02 -5.93 -8.61
CA ASN A 202 17.89 -5.76 -7.44
C ASN A 202 17.14 -6.03 -6.14
N CYS A 203 15.85 -5.68 -6.06
CA CYS A 203 15.01 -5.92 -4.90
C CYS A 203 14.66 -7.40 -4.74
N ALA A 204 14.33 -8.10 -5.84
CA ALA A 204 14.04 -9.53 -5.82
C ALA A 204 15.19 -10.36 -5.22
N GLU A 205 16.43 -10.04 -5.61
CA GLU A 205 17.62 -10.70 -5.06
C GLU A 205 17.89 -10.36 -3.58
N ALA A 206 17.37 -9.22 -3.11
CA ALA A 206 17.65 -8.68 -1.78
C ALA A 206 16.58 -9.01 -0.73
N LEU A 207 15.45 -9.62 -1.10
CA LEU A 207 14.42 -10.03 -0.14
C LEU A 207 14.88 -11.19 0.75
N THR A 208 14.38 -11.20 1.99
CA THR A 208 14.41 -12.37 2.87
C THR A 208 13.47 -13.46 2.34
N ASP A 209 13.62 -14.70 2.82
CA ASP A 209 12.61 -15.74 2.66
C ASP A 209 11.30 -15.26 3.30
N ASN A 210 10.18 -15.38 2.58
CA ASN A 210 8.90 -14.78 2.93
C ASN A 210 8.85 -13.23 3.01
N GLY A 211 9.90 -12.54 2.59
CA GLY A 211 9.95 -11.07 2.50
C GLY A 211 8.92 -10.55 1.49
N LEU A 212 8.50 -9.31 1.70
CA LEU A 212 7.48 -8.65 0.89
C LEU A 212 8.08 -7.62 -0.06
N MET A 213 7.64 -7.64 -1.31
CA MET A 213 7.88 -6.57 -2.27
C MET A 213 6.53 -5.96 -2.65
N VAL A 214 6.35 -4.68 -2.37
CA VAL A 214 5.17 -3.92 -2.80
C VAL A 214 5.57 -3.07 -3.99
N ILE A 215 4.85 -3.22 -5.11
CA ILE A 215 5.10 -2.43 -6.31
C ILE A 215 3.92 -1.49 -6.50
N ASP A 216 4.20 -0.18 -6.45
CA ASP A 216 3.21 0.86 -6.71
C ASP A 216 2.90 0.99 -8.20
N ASP A 217 1.82 1.67 -8.49
CA ASP A 217 1.39 2.02 -9.84
C ASP A 217 1.30 0.82 -10.83
N SER A 218 0.93 -0.35 -10.33
CA SER A 218 1.14 -1.62 -11.03
C SER A 218 -0.13 -2.42 -11.35
N SER A 219 -1.30 -1.78 -11.40
CA SER A 219 -2.59 -2.46 -11.65
C SER A 219 -3.28 -2.09 -12.97
N LEU A 220 -2.55 -1.49 -13.94
CA LEU A 220 -3.14 -1.01 -15.19
C LEU A 220 -3.90 -2.11 -15.95
N ASN A 221 -3.36 -3.32 -15.98
CA ASN A 221 -3.91 -4.47 -16.69
C ASN A 221 -4.81 -5.34 -15.81
N ARG A 222 -5.02 -4.97 -14.55
CA ARG A 222 -5.79 -5.75 -13.59
C ARG A 222 -7.25 -5.31 -13.56
N ASN A 223 -8.12 -6.18 -13.05
CA ASN A 223 -9.54 -5.91 -12.94
C ASN A 223 -9.84 -5.02 -11.71
N PHE A 224 -9.33 -3.79 -11.75
CA PHE A 224 -9.63 -2.72 -10.82
C PHE A 224 -10.34 -1.61 -11.58
N SER A 225 -11.59 -1.31 -11.23
CA SER A 225 -12.46 -0.45 -12.04
C SER A 225 -13.29 0.54 -11.23
N ARG A 226 -12.80 0.94 -10.05
CA ARG A 226 -13.47 1.96 -9.23
C ARG A 226 -13.48 3.30 -9.98
N PRO A 227 -14.65 3.99 -10.08
CA PRO A 227 -14.73 5.26 -10.78
C PRO A 227 -13.75 6.30 -10.23
N GLY A 228 -12.99 6.94 -11.12
CA GLY A 228 -12.01 7.98 -10.76
C GLY A 228 -10.71 7.46 -10.14
N SER A 229 -10.56 6.15 -9.95
CA SER A 229 -9.32 5.59 -9.41
C SER A 229 -8.23 5.52 -10.47
N PHE A 230 -7.04 5.88 -10.07
CA PHE A 230 -5.83 5.62 -10.81
C PHE A 230 -5.47 4.14 -10.75
N LYS A 231 -4.95 3.59 -11.83
CA LYS A 231 -4.62 2.16 -11.95
C LYS A 231 -3.14 1.87 -12.04
N GLY A 232 -2.34 2.91 -12.24
CA GLY A 232 -0.90 2.79 -12.40
C GLY A 232 -0.39 3.08 -13.81
N HIS A 233 0.86 2.73 -14.02
CA HIS A 233 1.62 2.95 -15.23
C HIS A 233 1.97 1.65 -15.95
N VAL A 234 2.36 1.77 -17.24
CA VAL A 234 2.59 0.60 -18.11
C VAL A 234 3.73 -0.27 -17.56
N ALA A 235 4.90 0.32 -17.30
CA ALA A 235 6.08 -0.48 -16.96
C ALA A 235 5.96 -1.20 -15.60
N PRO A 236 5.52 -0.56 -14.48
CA PRO A 236 5.27 -1.29 -13.24
C PRO A 236 4.23 -2.38 -13.39
N SER A 237 3.14 -2.14 -14.14
CA SER A 237 2.09 -3.15 -14.36
C SER A 237 2.61 -4.34 -15.15
N GLU A 238 3.41 -4.12 -16.19
CA GLU A 238 4.02 -5.19 -16.97
C GLU A 238 5.00 -6.03 -16.14
N ILE A 239 5.78 -5.40 -15.26
CA ILE A 239 6.70 -6.14 -14.38
C ILE A 239 5.91 -7.05 -13.44
N VAL A 240 4.85 -6.56 -12.79
CA VAL A 240 4.03 -7.42 -11.91
C VAL A 240 3.41 -8.56 -12.70
N ASP A 241 2.83 -8.30 -13.87
CA ASP A 241 2.09 -9.32 -14.63
C ASP A 241 3.01 -10.34 -15.33
N LYS A 242 4.20 -9.94 -15.77
CA LYS A 242 5.10 -10.81 -16.54
C LYS A 242 6.15 -11.52 -15.69
N LEU A 243 6.63 -10.87 -14.64
CA LEU A 243 7.69 -11.40 -13.77
C LEU A 243 7.17 -11.66 -12.35
N GLY A 244 6.59 -10.67 -11.71
CA GLY A 244 6.20 -10.72 -10.30
C GLY A 244 5.37 -11.95 -9.96
N VAL A 245 4.25 -12.15 -10.64
CA VAL A 245 3.34 -13.28 -10.37
C VAL A 245 3.90 -14.66 -10.76
N ASN A 246 4.97 -14.72 -11.54
CA ASN A 246 5.65 -15.97 -11.89
C ASN A 246 6.73 -16.36 -10.86
N GLU A 247 7.42 -15.38 -10.29
CA GLU A 247 8.53 -15.57 -9.38
C GLU A 247 8.09 -15.54 -7.90
N PHE A 248 7.05 -14.79 -7.59
CA PHE A 248 6.52 -14.53 -6.26
C PHE A 248 5.06 -14.95 -6.11
N ASP A 249 4.60 -15.08 -4.89
CA ASP A 249 3.17 -15.19 -4.59
C ASP A 249 2.55 -13.80 -4.52
N LEU A 250 1.58 -13.48 -5.37
CA LEU A 250 0.77 -12.29 -5.22
C LEU A 250 -0.24 -12.53 -4.08
N ILE A 251 -0.01 -11.89 -2.94
CA ILE A 251 -0.78 -12.13 -1.72
C ILE A 251 -1.86 -11.08 -1.45
N LEU A 252 -1.75 -9.90 -2.05
CA LEU A 252 -2.71 -8.81 -1.84
C LEU A 252 -2.60 -7.79 -2.98
N SER A 253 -3.74 -7.22 -3.39
CA SER A 253 -3.80 -6.06 -4.28
C SER A 253 -4.77 -5.04 -3.73
N VAL A 254 -4.30 -3.83 -3.42
CA VAL A 254 -5.13 -2.71 -2.95
C VAL A 254 -4.95 -1.55 -3.91
N GLY A 255 -5.98 -1.24 -4.69
CA GLY A 255 -5.88 -0.21 -5.73
C GLY A 255 -4.75 -0.52 -6.72
N HIS A 256 -3.80 0.39 -6.88
CA HIS A 256 -2.65 0.19 -7.77
C HIS A 256 -1.41 -0.42 -7.08
N ASN A 257 -1.49 -0.72 -5.79
CA ASN A 257 -0.44 -1.41 -5.05
C ASN A 257 -0.60 -2.93 -5.10
N ASN A 258 0.43 -3.64 -5.54
CA ASN A 258 0.47 -5.10 -5.55
C ASN A 258 1.55 -5.62 -4.60
N VAL A 259 1.17 -6.51 -3.69
CA VAL A 259 2.03 -7.10 -2.66
C VAL A 259 2.45 -8.51 -3.09
N LEU A 260 3.71 -8.66 -3.36
CA LEU A 260 4.37 -9.90 -3.75
C LEU A 260 5.15 -10.47 -2.56
N ARG A 261 5.02 -11.75 -2.29
CA ARG A 261 5.77 -12.44 -1.24
C ARG A 261 6.79 -13.40 -1.85
N ASN A 262 8.04 -13.32 -1.38
CA ASN A 262 9.08 -14.26 -1.71
C ASN A 262 8.72 -15.68 -1.20
N LYS A 263 8.92 -16.69 -2.03
CA LYS A 263 8.56 -18.09 -1.73
C LYS A 263 9.54 -18.71 -0.77
#